data_3dfdb0e02202ee340b95c8ce5eef5cbe
#
_entry.id   3dfdb0e02202ee340b95c8ce5eef5cbe
#
_cell.length_a   1.000
_cell.length_b   1.000
_cell.length_c   1.000
_cell.angle_alpha   90.00
_cell.angle_beta   90.00
_cell.angle_gamma   90.00
#
_symmetry.space_group_name_H-M   'P 1'
#
loop_
_entity.id
_entity.type
_entity.pdbx_description
1 polymer ?
#
loop_
_entity_poly.entity_id
_entity_poly.type
_entity_poly.pdbx_seq_one_letter_code
_entity_poly.pdbx_strand_id
1 'polypeptide(L)'
;MPVELLNIEGLWVRYNAAEVLRQISFRVAAGDYVGIVGPNGSGKSTLIKAALGLVGGERGNVALFGTPLASFTEWRRIGYLPQRLRFFNPNFPATVEEIVGLGLLAGKQLPRKLTREDRQAVEKTLEFMGITDLRKRIIGELSGGQQQRVLLARSIVGGPELLILDEPTTALDPETRDKFYTLLRDLNRDKGITVILVTHDTSSIGTYASRFIYVDKEIIFNGTFDDFCHSTEMTNLFGEYAQHLICHRH
;
A
#
# COMPACT_ATOMS: atom_id res chain seq x y z
N MET A 1 -22.03 10.51 -5.94
CA MET A 1 -21.09 10.38 -4.82
C MET A 1 -19.94 9.51 -5.32
N PRO A 2 -18.69 9.78 -4.95
CA PRO A 2 -17.57 8.91 -5.32
C PRO A 2 -17.77 7.51 -4.73
N VAL A 3 -17.36 6.49 -5.48
CA VAL A 3 -17.49 5.08 -5.03
C VAL A 3 -16.50 4.85 -3.89
N GLU A 4 -17.00 4.41 -2.71
CA GLU A 4 -16.15 4.07 -1.57
C GLU A 4 -15.52 2.68 -1.78
N LEU A 5 -14.19 2.60 -1.73
CA LEU A 5 -13.45 1.34 -1.87
C LEU A 5 -13.09 0.72 -0.51
N LEU A 6 -12.86 1.55 0.50
CA LEU A 6 -12.64 1.12 1.88
C LEU A 6 -13.41 2.04 2.82
N ASN A 7 -14.16 1.44 3.73
CA ASN A 7 -14.82 2.12 4.85
C ASN A 7 -14.46 1.42 6.15
N ILE A 8 -13.95 2.16 7.11
CA ILE A 8 -13.63 1.68 8.47
C ILE A 8 -14.41 2.56 9.44
N GLU A 9 -15.15 1.95 10.37
CA GLU A 9 -15.95 2.64 11.36
C GLU A 9 -15.72 2.06 12.76
N GLY A 10 -15.15 2.88 13.65
CA GLY A 10 -14.94 2.56 15.05
C GLY A 10 -14.08 1.32 15.32
N LEU A 11 -13.05 1.08 14.48
CA LEU A 11 -12.20 -0.11 14.57
C LEU A 11 -11.30 -0.05 15.81
N TRP A 12 -11.33 -1.12 16.60
CA TRP A 12 -10.43 -1.38 17.72
C TRP A 12 -9.65 -2.67 17.47
N VAL A 13 -8.35 -2.64 17.74
CA VAL A 13 -7.51 -3.83 17.63
C VAL A 13 -6.61 -3.95 18.87
N ARG A 14 -6.60 -5.16 19.45
CA ARG A 14 -5.71 -5.54 20.55
C ARG A 14 -4.88 -6.77 20.18
N TYR A 15 -3.66 -6.81 20.67
CA TYR A 15 -2.85 -8.02 20.72
C TYR A 15 -2.63 -8.39 22.21
N ASN A 16 -3.20 -9.53 22.62
CA ASN A 16 -3.27 -9.92 24.02
C ASN A 16 -3.94 -8.82 24.87
N ALA A 17 -3.22 -8.25 25.85
CA ALA A 17 -3.71 -7.15 26.69
C ALA A 17 -3.34 -5.75 26.15
N ALA A 18 -2.51 -5.65 25.10
CA ALA A 18 -2.05 -4.38 24.57
C ALA A 18 -3.00 -3.83 23.50
N GLU A 19 -3.51 -2.63 23.73
CA GLU A 19 -4.29 -1.88 22.75
C GLU A 19 -3.37 -1.28 21.70
N VAL A 20 -3.64 -1.62 20.42
CA VAL A 20 -2.83 -1.19 19.28
C VAL A 20 -3.53 -0.14 18.45
N LEU A 21 -4.86 -0.27 18.28
CA LEU A 21 -5.69 0.71 17.58
C LEU A 21 -6.95 0.98 18.39
N ARG A 22 -7.35 2.25 18.43
CA ARG A 22 -8.50 2.73 19.20
C ARG A 22 -9.39 3.62 18.34
N GLN A 23 -10.64 3.22 18.15
CA GLN A 23 -11.71 4.00 17.52
C GLN A 23 -11.36 4.58 16.15
N ILE A 24 -10.65 3.81 15.32
CA ILE A 24 -10.25 4.24 13.96
C ILE A 24 -11.47 4.32 13.05
N SER A 25 -11.66 5.47 12.42
CA SER A 25 -12.74 5.68 11.42
C SER A 25 -12.24 6.53 10.27
N PHE A 26 -12.28 6.01 9.06
CA PHE A 26 -12.01 6.76 7.82
C PHE A 26 -12.53 6.02 6.60
N ARG A 27 -12.60 6.72 5.47
CA ARG A 27 -13.06 6.18 4.18
C ARG A 27 -12.04 6.48 3.10
N VAL A 28 -11.96 5.63 2.09
CA VAL A 28 -11.15 5.83 0.89
C VAL A 28 -12.05 5.69 -0.33
N ALA A 29 -12.08 6.71 -1.16
CA ALA A 29 -12.85 6.74 -2.39
C ALA A 29 -12.03 6.29 -3.58
N ALA A 30 -12.70 5.89 -4.66
CA ALA A 30 -12.05 5.58 -5.94
C ALA A 30 -11.26 6.78 -6.46
N GLY A 31 -10.03 6.55 -6.86
CA GLY A 31 -9.10 7.58 -7.36
C GLY A 31 -8.27 8.27 -6.26
N ASP A 32 -8.55 8.06 -4.98
CA ASP A 32 -7.74 8.62 -3.91
C ASP A 32 -6.29 8.10 -3.96
N TYR A 33 -5.33 8.95 -3.59
CA TYR A 33 -4.00 8.54 -3.18
C TYR A 33 -3.81 8.94 -1.71
N VAL A 34 -3.98 7.97 -0.81
CA VAL A 34 -3.98 8.21 0.64
C VAL A 34 -2.63 7.81 1.24
N GLY A 35 -1.97 8.76 1.91
CA GLY A 35 -0.81 8.49 2.75
C GLY A 35 -1.23 8.19 4.20
N ILE A 36 -0.87 7.03 4.72
CA ILE A 36 -1.02 6.70 6.15
C ILE A 36 0.35 6.79 6.80
N VAL A 37 0.52 7.74 7.69
CA VAL A 37 1.80 8.05 8.34
C VAL A 37 1.69 8.03 9.86
N GLY A 38 2.83 8.06 10.53
CA GLY A 38 2.93 8.05 11.99
C GLY A 38 4.22 7.37 12.46
N PRO A 39 4.55 7.41 13.76
CA PRO A 39 5.76 6.82 14.31
C PRO A 39 5.80 5.29 14.18
N ASN A 40 6.99 4.71 14.38
CA ASN A 40 7.13 3.26 14.45
C ASN A 40 6.35 2.72 15.65
N GLY A 41 5.59 1.64 15.45
CA GLY A 41 4.74 1.06 16.50
C GLY A 41 3.37 1.74 16.69
N SER A 42 3.03 2.78 15.91
CA SER A 42 1.75 3.50 16.00
C SER A 42 0.52 2.71 15.53
N GLY A 43 0.70 1.50 14.99
CA GLY A 43 -0.40 0.64 14.54
C GLY A 43 -0.70 0.66 13.04
N LYS A 44 0.05 1.40 12.21
CA LYS A 44 -0.20 1.53 10.75
C LYS A 44 -0.33 0.19 10.02
N SER A 45 0.67 -0.69 10.15
CA SER A 45 0.64 -2.03 9.53
C SER A 45 -0.48 -2.90 10.11
N THR A 46 -0.81 -2.73 11.39
CA THR A 46 -1.95 -3.42 12.03
C THR A 46 -3.26 -2.93 11.46
N LEU A 47 -3.40 -1.63 11.21
CA LEU A 47 -4.57 -1.03 10.57
C LEU A 47 -4.83 -1.65 9.19
N ILE A 48 -3.80 -1.71 8.34
CA ILE A 48 -3.91 -2.34 7.02
C ILE A 48 -4.25 -3.83 7.12
N LYS A 49 -3.60 -4.56 8.02
CA LYS A 49 -3.89 -5.98 8.23
C LYS A 49 -5.32 -6.22 8.71
N ALA A 50 -5.83 -5.37 9.60
CA ALA A 50 -7.21 -5.44 10.05
C ALA A 50 -8.19 -5.08 8.92
N ALA A 51 -7.90 -4.06 8.11
CA ALA A 51 -8.69 -3.70 6.94
C ALA A 51 -8.77 -4.84 5.89
N LEU A 52 -7.73 -5.67 5.81
CA LEU A 52 -7.66 -6.84 4.91
C LEU A 52 -8.11 -8.16 5.57
N GLY A 53 -8.58 -8.15 6.82
CA GLY A 53 -8.98 -9.35 7.53
C GLY A 53 -7.83 -10.30 7.90
N LEU A 54 -6.59 -9.84 7.82
CA LEU A 54 -5.39 -10.63 8.17
C LEU A 54 -5.13 -10.69 9.68
N VAL A 55 -5.75 -9.78 10.42
CA VAL A 55 -5.82 -9.79 11.89
C VAL A 55 -7.24 -9.42 12.31
N GLY A 56 -7.71 -10.00 13.41
CA GLY A 56 -9.04 -9.70 13.94
C GLY A 56 -9.13 -8.31 14.56
N GLY A 57 -10.21 -7.57 14.29
CA GLY A 57 -10.64 -6.43 15.07
C GLY A 57 -11.43 -6.89 16.30
N GLU A 58 -11.34 -6.16 17.40
CA GLU A 58 -12.14 -6.43 18.60
C GLU A 58 -13.54 -5.84 18.48
N ARG A 59 -13.64 -4.64 17.89
CA ARG A 59 -14.86 -3.88 17.63
C ARG A 59 -14.74 -3.08 16.35
N GLY A 60 -15.88 -2.61 15.86
CA GLY A 60 -16.00 -1.77 14.68
C GLY A 60 -16.30 -2.56 13.42
N ASN A 61 -16.51 -1.82 12.34
CA ASN A 61 -16.89 -2.37 11.06
C ASN A 61 -15.84 -2.02 9.99
N VAL A 62 -15.59 -2.95 9.10
CA VAL A 62 -14.78 -2.75 7.88
C VAL A 62 -15.61 -3.22 6.69
N ALA A 63 -15.69 -2.37 5.67
CA ALA A 63 -16.27 -2.72 4.38
C ALA A 63 -15.30 -2.43 3.25
N LEU A 64 -15.22 -3.34 2.30
CA LEU A 64 -14.45 -3.23 1.06
C LEU A 64 -15.42 -3.19 -0.11
N PHE A 65 -15.32 -2.16 -0.96
CA PHE A 65 -16.20 -1.97 -2.11
C PHE A 65 -17.70 -2.03 -1.74
N GLY A 66 -18.07 -1.47 -0.56
CA GLY A 66 -19.43 -1.50 -0.02
C GLY A 66 -19.86 -2.83 0.59
N THR A 67 -19.01 -3.87 0.55
CA THR A 67 -19.30 -5.21 1.10
C THR A 67 -18.61 -5.37 2.46
N PRO A 68 -19.32 -5.79 3.52
CA PRO A 68 -18.71 -6.10 4.82
C PRO A 68 -17.55 -7.08 4.67
N LEU A 69 -16.45 -6.84 5.38
CA LEU A 69 -15.22 -7.64 5.28
C LEU A 69 -15.47 -9.15 5.47
N ALA A 70 -16.36 -9.53 6.38
CA ALA A 70 -16.69 -10.93 6.66
C ALA A 70 -17.31 -11.69 5.46
N SER A 71 -17.93 -10.97 4.52
CA SER A 71 -18.56 -11.52 3.32
C SER A 71 -17.84 -11.13 2.03
N PHE A 72 -16.73 -10.40 2.11
CA PHE A 72 -15.99 -9.96 0.94
C PHE A 72 -15.23 -11.10 0.27
N THR A 73 -15.42 -11.28 -1.03
CA THR A 73 -14.81 -12.38 -1.83
C THR A 73 -14.00 -11.89 -3.04
N GLU A 74 -14.12 -10.62 -3.40
CA GLU A 74 -13.52 -10.05 -4.63
C GLU A 74 -12.05 -9.62 -4.45
N TRP A 75 -11.25 -10.45 -3.79
CA TRP A 75 -9.84 -10.15 -3.44
C TRP A 75 -8.95 -9.80 -4.64
N ARG A 76 -9.35 -10.16 -5.85
CA ARG A 76 -8.62 -9.80 -7.09
C ARG A 76 -8.65 -8.29 -7.36
N ARG A 77 -9.63 -7.57 -6.81
CA ARG A 77 -9.73 -6.11 -6.91
C ARG A 77 -8.72 -5.38 -6.04
N ILE A 78 -7.99 -6.11 -5.17
CA ILE A 78 -7.03 -5.53 -4.23
C ILE A 78 -5.62 -6.06 -4.52
N GLY A 79 -4.69 -5.15 -4.76
CA GLY A 79 -3.25 -5.42 -4.74
C GLY A 79 -2.69 -5.11 -3.35
N TYR A 80 -1.92 -6.03 -2.78
CA TYR A 80 -1.30 -5.81 -1.48
C TYR A 80 0.19 -6.11 -1.50
N LEU A 81 0.99 -5.14 -1.06
CA LEU A 81 2.43 -5.27 -0.88
C LEU A 81 2.76 -5.09 0.61
N PRO A 82 3.01 -6.18 1.36
CA PRO A 82 3.30 -6.12 2.80
C PRO A 82 4.73 -5.63 3.08
N GLN A 83 4.93 -5.02 4.27
CA GLN A 83 6.21 -4.48 4.73
C GLN A 83 7.35 -5.50 4.72
N ARG A 84 7.10 -6.72 5.18
CA ARG A 84 8.09 -7.80 5.24
C ARG A 84 7.84 -8.79 4.11
N LEU A 85 8.34 -8.47 2.95
CA LEU A 85 8.84 -9.49 2.07
C LEU A 85 10.32 -9.65 2.48
N ARG A 86 10.61 -10.71 3.26
CA ARG A 86 12.00 -11.12 3.48
C ARG A 86 12.62 -11.17 2.08
N PHE A 87 13.75 -10.49 1.87
CA PHE A 87 14.49 -10.60 0.62
C PHE A 87 14.49 -12.07 0.23
N PHE A 88 14.12 -12.36 -0.99
CA PHE A 88 14.08 -13.73 -1.45
C PHE A 88 15.44 -14.37 -1.14
N ASN A 89 15.39 -15.58 -0.57
CA ASN A 89 16.60 -16.36 -0.45
C ASN A 89 17.31 -16.35 -1.82
N PRO A 90 18.59 -15.97 -1.92
CA PRO A 90 19.32 -15.97 -3.19
C PRO A 90 19.18 -17.28 -3.97
N ASN A 91 19.01 -18.38 -3.25
CA ASN A 91 18.80 -19.71 -3.83
C ASN A 91 17.33 -20.06 -4.16
N PHE A 92 16.39 -19.10 -4.04
CA PHE A 92 14.99 -19.33 -4.42
C PHE A 92 14.87 -19.38 -5.95
N PRO A 93 14.55 -20.53 -6.56
CA PRO A 93 14.73 -20.78 -7.98
C PRO A 93 13.56 -20.28 -8.83
N ALA A 94 12.95 -19.13 -8.48
CA ALA A 94 11.86 -18.56 -9.26
C ALA A 94 12.34 -17.37 -10.09
N THR A 95 11.89 -17.33 -11.33
CA THR A 95 12.11 -16.20 -12.25
C THR A 95 11.19 -15.03 -11.94
N VAL A 96 11.55 -13.85 -12.42
CA VAL A 96 10.73 -12.64 -12.31
C VAL A 96 9.32 -12.87 -12.87
N GLU A 97 9.19 -13.47 -14.07
CA GLU A 97 7.89 -13.71 -14.69
C GLU A 97 7.01 -14.69 -13.87
N GLU A 98 7.61 -15.68 -13.23
CA GLU A 98 6.89 -16.59 -12.33
C GLU A 98 6.39 -15.86 -11.09
N ILE A 99 7.22 -15.04 -10.46
CA ILE A 99 6.83 -14.25 -9.29
C ILE A 99 5.68 -13.28 -9.63
N VAL A 100 5.77 -12.56 -10.74
CA VAL A 100 4.70 -11.65 -11.19
C VAL A 100 3.43 -12.45 -11.50
N GLY A 101 3.55 -13.59 -12.18
CA GLY A 101 2.43 -14.47 -12.50
C GLY A 101 1.66 -14.99 -11.28
N LEU A 102 2.30 -15.12 -10.11
CA LEU A 102 1.62 -15.50 -8.86
C LEU A 102 0.48 -14.53 -8.50
N GLY A 103 0.60 -13.24 -8.89
CA GLY A 103 -0.45 -12.24 -8.65
C GLY A 103 -1.77 -12.57 -9.35
N LEU A 104 -1.75 -13.36 -10.40
CA LEU A 104 -2.95 -13.78 -11.15
C LEU A 104 -3.59 -15.07 -10.61
N LEU A 105 -2.90 -15.79 -9.72
CA LEU A 105 -3.37 -17.10 -9.25
C LEU A 105 -4.41 -17.01 -8.12
N ALA A 106 -4.49 -15.89 -7.40
CA ALA A 106 -5.33 -15.75 -6.21
C ALA A 106 -6.83 -15.98 -6.47
N GLY A 107 -7.31 -15.70 -7.69
CA GLY A 107 -8.72 -15.87 -8.07
C GLY A 107 -9.00 -17.08 -8.96
N LYS A 108 -8.03 -17.99 -9.17
CA LYS A 108 -8.19 -19.14 -10.07
C LYS A 108 -8.61 -20.41 -9.34
N GLN A 109 -9.47 -21.19 -9.98
CA GLN A 109 -9.81 -22.55 -9.52
C GLN A 109 -8.64 -23.52 -9.73
N LEU A 110 -8.59 -24.57 -8.95
CA LEU A 110 -7.60 -25.63 -9.10
C LEU A 110 -7.86 -26.49 -10.35
N PRO A 111 -6.84 -26.91 -11.10
CA PRO A 111 -5.41 -26.57 -10.92
C PRO A 111 -5.10 -25.13 -11.40
N ARG A 112 -4.45 -24.34 -10.54
CA ARG A 112 -4.09 -22.94 -10.84
C ARG A 112 -3.00 -22.87 -11.91
N LYS A 113 -3.38 -22.63 -13.15
CA LYS A 113 -2.46 -22.48 -14.29
C LYS A 113 -2.61 -21.10 -14.93
N LEU A 114 -1.50 -20.54 -15.37
CA LEU A 114 -1.50 -19.32 -16.18
C LEU A 114 -1.95 -19.64 -17.61
N THR A 115 -2.94 -18.90 -18.09
CA THR A 115 -3.42 -18.95 -19.48
C THR A 115 -2.50 -18.15 -20.40
N ARG A 116 -2.82 -18.10 -21.69
CA ARG A 116 -2.11 -17.23 -22.66
C ARG A 116 -2.32 -15.75 -22.33
N GLU A 117 -3.55 -15.39 -21.97
CA GLU A 117 -3.94 -14.02 -21.58
C GLU A 117 -3.21 -13.57 -20.31
N ASP A 118 -3.04 -14.48 -19.32
CA ASP A 118 -2.26 -14.19 -18.12
C ASP A 118 -0.79 -13.89 -18.45
N ARG A 119 -0.20 -14.65 -19.35
CA ARG A 119 1.20 -14.43 -19.76
C ARG A 119 1.36 -13.08 -20.47
N GLN A 120 0.38 -12.69 -21.29
CA GLN A 120 0.35 -11.37 -21.92
C GLN A 120 0.19 -10.25 -20.86
N ALA A 121 -0.63 -10.46 -19.81
CA ALA A 121 -0.76 -9.52 -18.72
C ALA A 121 0.55 -9.36 -17.94
N VAL A 122 1.26 -10.47 -17.67
CA VAL A 122 2.60 -10.43 -17.09
C VAL A 122 3.56 -9.63 -17.95
N GLU A 123 3.62 -9.88 -19.25
CA GLU A 123 4.51 -9.19 -20.18
C GLU A 123 4.26 -7.67 -20.22
N LYS A 124 2.99 -7.26 -20.37
CA LYS A 124 2.59 -5.84 -20.32
C LYS A 124 2.93 -5.18 -18.98
N THR A 125 2.80 -5.93 -17.88
CA THR A 125 3.14 -5.41 -16.56
C THR A 125 4.64 -5.22 -16.39
N LEU A 126 5.46 -6.16 -16.88
CA LEU A 126 6.92 -6.04 -16.86
C LEU A 126 7.40 -4.87 -17.72
N GLU A 127 6.78 -4.65 -18.88
CA GLU A 127 7.04 -3.52 -19.76
C GLU A 127 6.70 -2.19 -19.07
N PHE A 128 5.50 -2.06 -18.50
CA PHE A 128 5.08 -0.88 -17.74
C PHE A 128 6.01 -0.57 -16.56
N MET A 129 6.50 -1.62 -15.87
CA MET A 129 7.43 -1.49 -14.75
C MET A 129 8.88 -1.22 -15.16
N GLY A 130 9.20 -1.26 -16.46
CA GLY A 130 10.56 -1.09 -16.99
C GLY A 130 11.53 -2.17 -16.54
N ILE A 131 11.07 -3.43 -16.42
CA ILE A 131 11.86 -4.60 -15.96
C ILE A 131 11.74 -5.81 -16.92
N THR A 132 11.45 -5.58 -18.18
CA THR A 132 11.30 -6.64 -19.19
C THR A 132 12.60 -7.42 -19.39
N ASP A 133 13.74 -6.76 -19.30
CA ASP A 133 15.08 -7.33 -19.40
C ASP A 133 15.40 -8.32 -18.25
N LEU A 134 14.69 -8.16 -17.11
CA LEU A 134 14.84 -9.03 -15.94
C LEU A 134 13.92 -10.27 -15.98
N ARG A 135 13.03 -10.39 -16.98
CA ARG A 135 11.96 -11.39 -17.05
C ARG A 135 12.39 -12.80 -16.66
N LYS A 136 13.53 -13.24 -17.19
CA LYS A 136 14.10 -14.60 -17.01
C LYS A 136 15.09 -14.70 -15.86
N ARG A 137 15.44 -13.58 -15.21
CA ARG A 137 16.39 -13.59 -14.10
C ARG A 137 15.76 -14.22 -12.86
N ILE A 138 16.57 -14.87 -12.08
CA ILE A 138 16.18 -15.41 -10.77
C ILE A 138 15.98 -14.24 -9.80
N ILE A 139 14.86 -14.23 -9.08
CA ILE A 139 14.49 -13.11 -8.19
C ILE A 139 15.55 -12.85 -7.11
N GLY A 140 16.19 -13.90 -6.59
CA GLY A 140 17.22 -13.80 -5.56
C GLY A 140 18.53 -13.12 -6.02
N GLU A 141 18.78 -13.03 -7.34
CA GLU A 141 19.96 -12.39 -7.92
C GLU A 141 19.79 -10.88 -8.14
N LEU A 142 18.58 -10.36 -7.94
CA LEU A 142 18.25 -8.97 -8.20
C LEU A 142 18.65 -8.06 -7.04
N SER A 143 18.95 -6.78 -7.34
CA SER A 143 19.10 -5.76 -6.31
C SER A 143 17.78 -5.54 -5.54
N GLY A 144 17.85 -4.99 -4.32
CA GLY A 144 16.66 -4.71 -3.51
C GLY A 144 15.63 -3.86 -4.25
N GLY A 145 16.04 -2.82 -4.97
CA GLY A 145 15.16 -1.98 -5.77
C GLY A 145 14.52 -2.73 -6.94
N GLN A 146 15.25 -3.62 -7.60
CA GLN A 146 14.70 -4.48 -8.66
C GLN A 146 13.69 -5.47 -8.08
N GLN A 147 14.00 -6.14 -6.95
CA GLN A 147 13.07 -7.01 -6.25
C GLN A 147 11.79 -6.27 -5.87
N GLN A 148 11.91 -5.03 -5.37
CA GLN A 148 10.77 -4.20 -5.00
C GLN A 148 9.86 -3.90 -6.21
N ARG A 149 10.43 -3.59 -7.38
CA ARG A 149 9.66 -3.41 -8.62
C ARG A 149 8.95 -4.69 -9.06
N VAL A 150 9.61 -5.85 -8.95
CA VAL A 150 9.00 -7.15 -9.23
C VAL A 150 7.81 -7.43 -8.32
N LEU A 151 7.93 -7.12 -7.03
CA LEU A 151 6.86 -7.33 -6.06
C LEU A 151 5.68 -6.36 -6.27
N LEU A 152 5.97 -5.12 -6.66
CA LEU A 152 4.93 -4.19 -7.08
C LEU A 152 4.25 -4.71 -8.37
N ALA A 153 5.02 -5.16 -9.37
CA ALA A 153 4.47 -5.78 -10.58
C ALA A 153 3.52 -6.94 -10.24
N ARG A 154 3.90 -7.81 -9.30
CA ARG A 154 3.03 -8.89 -8.81
C ARG A 154 1.73 -8.38 -8.20
N SER A 155 1.76 -7.26 -7.47
CA SER A 155 0.56 -6.73 -6.82
C SER A 155 -0.41 -6.06 -7.80
N ILE A 156 0.07 -5.61 -8.98
CA ILE A 156 -0.75 -4.88 -9.96
C ILE A 156 -1.11 -5.69 -11.21
N VAL A 157 -0.48 -6.84 -11.45
CA VAL A 157 -0.69 -7.65 -12.68
C VAL A 157 -2.13 -8.09 -12.88
N GLY A 158 -2.91 -8.21 -11.82
CA GLY A 158 -4.34 -8.54 -11.82
C GLY A 158 -5.25 -7.37 -12.18
N GLY A 159 -4.72 -6.16 -12.36
CA GLY A 159 -5.50 -4.94 -12.58
C GLY A 159 -6.33 -4.55 -11.36
N PRO A 160 -5.77 -4.41 -10.17
CA PRO A 160 -6.53 -4.06 -8.97
C PRO A 160 -7.09 -2.64 -9.07
N GLU A 161 -8.23 -2.40 -8.43
CA GLU A 161 -8.81 -1.07 -8.25
C GLU A 161 -8.26 -0.35 -7.01
N LEU A 162 -7.84 -1.13 -6.01
CA LEU A 162 -7.23 -0.65 -4.76
C LEU A 162 -5.86 -1.30 -4.58
N LEU A 163 -4.80 -0.49 -4.49
CA LEU A 163 -3.44 -0.91 -4.22
C LEU A 163 -3.02 -0.43 -2.83
N ILE A 164 -2.66 -1.37 -1.96
CA ILE A 164 -2.23 -1.09 -0.59
C ILE A 164 -0.76 -1.50 -0.46
N LEU A 165 0.08 -0.56 0.00
CA LEU A 165 1.51 -0.76 0.18
C LEU A 165 1.90 -0.42 1.62
N ASP A 166 2.52 -1.37 2.30
CA ASP A 166 2.95 -1.23 3.70
C ASP A 166 4.47 -1.05 3.76
N GLU A 167 4.93 0.19 3.95
CA GLU A 167 6.33 0.61 3.99
C GLU A 167 7.20 0.06 2.84
N PRO A 168 6.80 0.28 1.58
CA PRO A 168 7.45 -0.37 0.44
C PRO A 168 8.86 0.14 0.14
N THR A 169 9.28 1.28 0.70
CA THR A 169 10.52 1.96 0.34
C THR A 169 11.60 1.94 1.42
N THR A 170 11.38 1.24 2.53
CA THR A 170 12.28 1.24 3.70
C THR A 170 13.73 0.83 3.39
N ALA A 171 13.93 -0.02 2.36
CA ALA A 171 15.25 -0.53 1.98
C ALA A 171 15.81 0.11 0.69
N LEU A 172 15.18 1.19 0.19
CA LEU A 172 15.59 1.86 -1.06
C LEU A 172 16.44 3.09 -0.75
N ASP A 173 17.43 3.34 -1.60
CA ASP A 173 18.16 4.60 -1.64
C ASP A 173 17.21 5.75 -2.08
N PRO A 174 17.56 7.01 -1.80
CA PRO A 174 16.68 8.15 -2.09
C PRO A 174 16.24 8.25 -3.55
N GLU A 175 17.16 8.06 -4.51
CA GLU A 175 16.84 8.16 -5.93
C GLU A 175 15.89 7.06 -6.40
N THR A 176 16.11 5.82 -5.97
CA THR A 176 15.22 4.68 -6.27
C THR A 176 13.85 4.86 -5.63
N ARG A 177 13.79 5.44 -4.43
CA ARG A 177 12.55 5.75 -3.71
C ARG A 177 11.72 6.79 -4.46
N ASP A 178 12.32 7.88 -4.95
CA ASP A 178 11.60 8.91 -5.69
C ASP A 178 11.04 8.37 -7.02
N LYS A 179 11.80 7.52 -7.71
CA LYS A 179 11.33 6.79 -8.90
C LYS A 179 10.15 5.87 -8.57
N PHE A 180 10.18 5.23 -7.40
CA PHE A 180 9.09 4.37 -6.95
C PHE A 180 7.81 5.16 -6.64
N TYR A 181 7.91 6.29 -5.96
CA TYR A 181 6.76 7.17 -5.70
C TYR A 181 6.18 7.77 -6.99
N THR A 182 7.02 8.17 -7.93
CA THR A 182 6.59 8.62 -9.26
C THR A 182 5.78 7.54 -9.96
N LEU A 183 6.25 6.29 -9.94
CA LEU A 183 5.54 5.15 -10.51
C LEU A 183 4.17 4.92 -9.85
N LEU A 184 4.05 5.06 -8.52
CA LEU A 184 2.77 4.96 -7.83
C LEU A 184 1.81 6.08 -8.23
N ARG A 185 2.32 7.30 -8.41
CA ARG A 185 1.53 8.43 -8.90
C ARG A 185 1.01 8.15 -10.32
N ASP A 186 1.84 7.61 -11.20
CA ASP A 186 1.46 7.28 -12.58
C ASP A 186 0.40 6.15 -12.58
N LEU A 187 0.52 5.14 -11.71
CA LEU A 187 -0.52 4.13 -11.49
C LEU A 187 -1.85 4.75 -11.04
N ASN A 188 -1.81 5.72 -10.13
CA ASN A 188 -3.02 6.40 -9.67
C ASN A 188 -3.64 7.27 -10.77
N ARG A 189 -2.85 8.14 -11.42
CA ARG A 189 -3.35 9.13 -12.38
C ARG A 189 -3.73 8.50 -13.73
N ASP A 190 -2.85 7.64 -14.29
CA ASP A 190 -2.98 7.15 -15.66
C ASP A 190 -3.78 5.86 -15.73
N LYS A 191 -3.75 5.04 -14.67
CA LYS A 191 -4.49 3.77 -14.58
C LYS A 191 -5.73 3.85 -13.69
N GLY A 192 -5.95 4.96 -12.99
CA GLY A 192 -7.09 5.15 -12.09
C GLY A 192 -7.08 4.25 -10.85
N ILE A 193 -5.92 3.66 -10.51
CA ILE A 193 -5.79 2.78 -9.34
C ILE A 193 -5.80 3.64 -8.08
N THR A 194 -6.68 3.33 -7.13
CA THR A 194 -6.68 3.95 -5.81
C THR A 194 -5.50 3.44 -5.00
N VAL A 195 -4.74 4.32 -4.36
CA VAL A 195 -3.51 3.95 -3.65
C VAL A 195 -3.64 4.26 -2.15
N ILE A 196 -3.32 3.30 -1.31
CA ILE A 196 -3.05 3.50 0.12
C ILE A 196 -1.57 3.18 0.36
N LEU A 197 -0.80 4.18 0.75
CA LEU A 197 0.61 4.06 1.03
C LEU A 197 0.87 4.29 2.52
N VAL A 198 1.33 3.24 3.21
CA VAL A 198 1.82 3.35 4.58
C VAL A 198 3.31 3.67 4.55
N THR A 199 3.71 4.73 5.25
CA THR A 199 5.12 5.12 5.37
C THR A 199 5.37 5.87 6.69
N HIS A 200 6.60 5.89 7.14
CA HIS A 200 7.06 6.79 8.21
C HIS A 200 7.69 8.08 7.65
N ASP A 201 7.86 8.17 6.33
CA ASP A 201 8.42 9.35 5.65
C ASP A 201 7.31 10.35 5.34
N THR A 202 7.06 11.23 6.31
CA THR A 202 5.99 12.24 6.24
C THR A 202 6.29 13.31 5.19
N SER A 203 7.56 13.63 4.95
CA SER A 203 7.94 14.70 4.02
C SER A 203 7.75 14.30 2.56
N SER A 204 8.12 13.08 2.18
CA SER A 204 8.00 12.62 0.79
C SER A 204 6.55 12.38 0.37
N ILE A 205 5.66 12.00 1.31
CA ILE A 205 4.28 11.65 0.97
C ILE A 205 3.47 12.86 0.52
N GLY A 206 3.77 14.06 1.05
CA GLY A 206 3.04 15.29 0.73
C GLY A 206 3.08 15.67 -0.74
N THR A 207 4.15 15.31 -1.47
CA THR A 207 4.28 15.56 -2.91
C THR A 207 3.38 14.65 -3.76
N TYR A 208 3.02 13.48 -3.26
CA TYR A 208 2.37 12.43 -4.06
C TYR A 208 0.94 12.13 -3.63
N ALA A 209 0.65 12.15 -2.33
CA ALA A 209 -0.66 11.82 -1.81
C ALA A 209 -1.63 13.00 -1.92
N SER A 210 -2.87 12.73 -2.36
CA SER A 210 -3.96 13.69 -2.35
C SER A 210 -4.53 13.90 -0.94
N ARG A 211 -4.32 12.94 -0.05
CA ARG A 211 -4.87 12.92 1.30
C ARG A 211 -3.91 12.23 2.26
N PHE A 212 -3.96 12.67 3.51
CA PHE A 212 -3.01 12.36 4.54
C PHE A 212 -3.72 11.93 5.82
N ILE A 213 -3.37 10.77 6.38
CA ILE A 213 -3.91 10.28 7.65
C ILE A 213 -2.73 10.03 8.60
N TYR A 214 -2.68 10.79 9.70
CA TYR A 214 -1.68 10.57 10.74
C TYR A 214 -2.24 9.68 11.84
N VAL A 215 -1.58 8.54 12.07
CA VAL A 215 -2.00 7.51 13.01
C VAL A 215 -0.99 7.38 14.15
N ASP A 216 -1.49 7.51 15.38
CA ASP A 216 -0.80 7.09 16.60
C ASP A 216 -1.80 6.44 17.55
N LYS A 217 -2.03 5.13 17.35
CA LYS A 217 -3.11 4.30 17.95
C LYS A 217 -4.52 4.80 17.62
N GLU A 218 -4.69 6.07 17.40
CA GLU A 218 -5.89 6.78 16.93
C GLU A 218 -5.56 7.55 15.66
N ILE A 219 -6.58 8.08 14.99
CA ILE A 219 -6.36 9.07 13.93
C ILE A 219 -6.22 10.43 14.60
N ILE A 220 -5.00 10.98 14.55
CA ILE A 220 -4.71 12.33 15.06
C ILE A 220 -5.03 13.39 14.03
N PHE A 221 -4.84 13.06 12.72
CA PHE A 221 -5.14 13.96 11.62
C PHE A 221 -5.65 13.19 10.40
N ASN A 222 -6.58 13.80 9.65
CA ASN A 222 -7.12 13.25 8.42
C ASN A 222 -7.58 14.41 7.52
N GLY A 223 -6.79 14.77 6.51
CA GLY A 223 -7.04 15.90 5.62
C GLY A 223 -6.09 15.92 4.43
N THR A 224 -6.08 17.01 3.69
CA THR A 224 -5.08 17.27 2.64
C THR A 224 -3.73 17.62 3.26
N PHE A 225 -2.68 17.65 2.43
CA PHE A 225 -1.36 18.08 2.91
C PHE A 225 -1.36 19.56 3.29
N ASP A 226 -2.14 20.38 2.60
CA ASP A 226 -2.32 21.79 2.95
C ASP A 226 -3.02 21.95 4.31
N ASP A 227 -4.08 21.20 4.57
CA ASP A 227 -4.73 21.15 5.89
C ASP A 227 -3.75 20.74 6.99
N PHE A 228 -2.86 19.76 6.71
CA PHE A 228 -1.81 19.33 7.64
C PHE A 228 -0.86 20.50 8.00
N CYS A 229 -0.44 21.27 7.00
CA CYS A 229 0.47 22.38 7.19
C CYS A 229 -0.12 23.55 8.01
N HIS A 230 -1.44 23.66 8.05
CA HIS A 230 -2.16 24.68 8.82
C HIS A 230 -2.84 24.14 10.10
N SER A 231 -2.67 22.84 10.40
CA SER A 231 -3.32 22.20 11.56
C SER A 231 -2.63 22.55 12.87
N THR A 232 -3.39 23.08 13.81
CA THR A 232 -2.92 23.36 15.17
C THR A 232 -2.57 22.05 15.93
N GLU A 233 -3.32 20.96 15.69
CA GLU A 233 -3.03 19.66 16.29
C GLU A 233 -1.66 19.16 15.84
N MET A 234 -1.31 19.36 14.56
CA MET A 234 -0.01 18.96 14.02
C MET A 234 1.10 19.87 14.50
N THR A 235 0.84 21.18 14.65
CA THR A 235 1.78 22.12 15.29
C THR A 235 2.09 21.70 16.74
N ASN A 236 1.08 21.32 17.50
CA ASN A 236 1.25 20.86 18.88
C ASN A 236 2.02 19.52 18.95
N LEU A 237 1.84 18.63 17.97
CA LEU A 237 2.48 17.33 17.94
C LEU A 237 3.96 17.40 17.53
N PHE A 238 4.26 18.17 16.48
CA PHE A 238 5.60 18.24 15.86
C PHE A 238 6.42 19.44 16.35
N GLY A 239 5.75 20.50 16.82
CA GLY A 239 6.33 21.83 17.00
C GLY A 239 6.35 22.61 15.67
N GLU A 240 6.27 23.93 15.75
CA GLU A 240 6.21 24.84 14.58
C GLU A 240 7.36 24.61 13.59
N TYR A 241 8.59 24.47 14.09
CA TYR A 241 9.78 24.31 13.27
C TYR A 241 9.78 22.98 12.48
N ALA A 242 9.42 21.86 13.14
CA ALA A 242 9.41 20.57 12.47
C ALA A 242 8.26 20.45 11.45
N GLN A 243 7.07 20.98 11.77
CA GLN A 243 5.95 21.06 10.84
C GLN A 243 6.33 21.92 9.63
N HIS A 244 6.95 23.09 9.84
CA HIS A 244 7.44 23.96 8.78
C HIS A 244 8.44 23.24 7.85
N LEU A 245 9.40 22.49 8.40
CA LEU A 245 10.34 21.70 7.61
C LEU A 245 9.66 20.59 6.77
N ILE A 246 8.62 19.97 7.29
CA ILE A 246 7.82 18.97 6.54
C ILE A 246 7.12 19.66 5.37
N CYS A 247 6.52 20.84 5.60
CA CYS A 247 5.71 21.55 4.63
C CYS A 247 6.51 22.28 3.53
N HIS A 248 7.76 22.65 3.78
CA HIS A 248 8.59 23.44 2.86
C HIS A 248 9.75 22.68 2.21
N ARG A 249 9.77 21.37 2.30
CA ARG A 249 10.76 20.51 1.61
C ARG A 249 10.33 20.08 0.19
N HIS A 250 9.50 20.87 -0.46
CA HIS A 250 8.99 20.60 -1.82
C HIS A 250 9.62 21.52 -2.84
#